data_d2b54e7ca1d2288c3c98a2addb1fd570
#
_entry.id   d2b54e7ca1d2288c3c98a2addb1fd570
#
_cell.length_a   1.000
_cell.length_b   1.000
_cell.length_c   1.000
_cell.angle_alpha   90.00
_cell.angle_beta   90.00
_cell.angle_gamma   90.00
#
_symmetry.space_group_name_H-M   'P 1'
#
loop_
_entity.id
_entity.type
_entity.pdbx_description
1 polymer ?
#
loop_
_entity_poly.entity_id
_entity_poly.type
_entity_poly.pdbx_seq_one_letter_code
_entity_poly.pdbx_strand_id
1 'polypeptide(L)'
;MITFKRSAGCLLLLSAICVSIGAQAETDFSAFWEKFKTAVIKADKNTVAGLTQYPLSMSFGIRSIKSKPELLRRYREVFNQQTDAAKCFATKAPEKDEANAKRYSVACPNEAGDEVVIYAFQRSKLGWRFVGLDNLNE
;
A
#
# COMPACT_ATOMS: atom_id res chain seq x y z
N MET A 1 -74.06 -15.29 -2.24
CA MET A 1 -72.98 -14.60 -1.54
C MET A 1 -71.64 -15.10 -2.09
N ILE A 2 -70.98 -14.30 -2.90
CA ILE A 2 -69.66 -14.64 -3.47
C ILE A 2 -68.64 -13.78 -2.75
N THR A 3 -67.76 -14.41 -1.97
CA THR A 3 -66.70 -13.77 -1.26
C THR A 3 -65.46 -13.72 -2.14
N PHE A 4 -65.10 -12.52 -2.60
CA PHE A 4 -63.80 -12.29 -3.29
C PHE A 4 -62.64 -12.24 -2.28
N LYS A 5 -61.78 -13.26 -2.36
CA LYS A 5 -60.51 -13.28 -1.63
C LYS A 5 -59.47 -12.46 -2.42
N ARG A 6 -59.13 -11.27 -1.93
CA ARG A 6 -58.03 -10.46 -2.44
C ARG A 6 -56.68 -11.08 -2.03
N SER A 7 -55.97 -11.63 -2.99
CA SER A 7 -54.55 -11.96 -2.85
C SER A 7 -53.72 -10.70 -2.89
N ALA A 8 -53.09 -10.35 -1.80
CA ALA A 8 -52.07 -9.31 -1.74
C ALA A 8 -50.73 -9.90 -2.28
N GLY A 9 -50.36 -9.53 -3.47
CA GLY A 9 -49.03 -9.82 -4.02
C GLY A 9 -47.95 -8.97 -3.32
N CYS A 10 -47.11 -9.63 -2.57
CA CYS A 10 -45.95 -9.04 -1.96
C CYS A 10 -44.88 -8.90 -3.04
N LEU A 11 -44.69 -7.66 -3.56
CA LEU A 11 -43.60 -7.33 -4.48
C LEU A 11 -42.31 -7.20 -3.70
N LEU A 12 -41.49 -8.24 -3.69
CA LEU A 12 -40.13 -8.20 -3.15
C LEU A 12 -39.23 -7.41 -4.12
N LEU A 13 -38.97 -6.14 -3.79
CA LEU A 13 -37.92 -5.34 -4.41
C LEU A 13 -36.57 -5.89 -3.96
N LEU A 14 -35.92 -6.69 -4.81
CA LEU A 14 -34.50 -7.01 -4.65
C LEU A 14 -33.69 -5.75 -4.96
N SER A 15 -33.29 -5.03 -3.91
CA SER A 15 -32.28 -4.00 -4.01
C SER A 15 -30.93 -4.67 -4.23
N ALA A 16 -30.45 -4.66 -5.47
CA ALA A 16 -29.10 -5.06 -5.80
C ALA A 16 -28.13 -4.06 -5.17
N ILE A 17 -27.50 -4.43 -4.05
CA ILE A 17 -26.40 -3.69 -3.44
C ILE A 17 -25.16 -3.96 -4.31
N CYS A 18 -24.90 -3.07 -5.28
CA CYS A 18 -23.60 -3.01 -5.95
C CYS A 18 -22.56 -2.48 -4.97
N VAL A 19 -21.96 -3.36 -4.18
CA VAL A 19 -20.78 -3.03 -3.38
C VAL A 19 -19.61 -2.84 -4.35
N SER A 20 -19.19 -1.61 -4.52
CA SER A 20 -18.04 -1.27 -5.38
C SER A 20 -16.77 -1.86 -4.76
N ILE A 21 -16.27 -2.95 -5.32
CA ILE A 21 -15.04 -3.64 -4.89
C ILE A 21 -13.82 -2.68 -4.87
N GLY A 22 -13.82 -1.65 -5.73
CA GLY A 22 -12.79 -0.62 -5.78
C GLY A 22 -12.70 0.24 -4.52
N ALA A 23 -13.82 0.68 -3.95
CA ALA A 23 -13.85 1.53 -2.74
C ALA A 23 -13.28 0.80 -1.52
N GLN A 24 -13.53 -0.51 -1.40
CA GLN A 24 -13.00 -1.33 -0.30
C GLN A 24 -11.48 -1.51 -0.40
N ALA A 25 -10.93 -1.68 -1.60
CA ALA A 25 -9.48 -1.78 -1.82
C ALA A 25 -8.74 -0.49 -1.47
N GLU A 26 -9.32 0.68 -1.74
CA GLU A 26 -8.75 1.98 -1.37
C GLU A 26 -8.78 2.22 0.14
N THR A 27 -9.86 1.86 0.82
CA THR A 27 -9.97 1.93 2.27
C THR A 27 -8.95 1.03 2.95
N ASP A 28 -8.77 -0.20 2.46
CA ASP A 28 -7.77 -1.15 2.97
C ASP A 28 -6.35 -0.62 2.78
N PHE A 29 -6.05 0.02 1.64
CA PHE A 29 -4.74 0.62 1.41
C PHE A 29 -4.49 1.80 2.34
N SER A 30 -5.46 2.68 2.53
CA SER A 30 -5.34 3.83 3.41
C SER A 30 -4.99 3.41 4.85
N ALA A 31 -5.66 2.39 5.38
CA ALA A 31 -5.36 1.85 6.71
C ALA A 31 -3.95 1.23 6.79
N PHE A 32 -3.53 0.50 5.76
CA PHE A 32 -2.17 -0.03 5.66
C PHE A 32 -1.14 1.10 5.60
N TRP A 33 -1.38 2.11 4.76
CA TRP A 33 -0.47 3.24 4.58
C TRP A 33 -0.25 4.02 5.89
N GLU A 34 -1.32 4.33 6.60
CA GLU A 34 -1.20 5.04 7.89
C GLU A 34 -0.36 4.25 8.91
N LYS A 35 -0.53 2.94 8.96
CA LYS A 35 0.28 2.07 9.83
C LYS A 35 1.75 2.02 9.40
N PHE A 36 2.00 1.82 8.10
CA PHE A 36 3.36 1.74 7.55
C PHE A 36 4.10 3.07 7.70
N LYS A 37 3.47 4.19 7.28
CA LYS A 37 3.99 5.53 7.40
C LYS A 37 4.37 5.88 8.85
N THR A 38 3.45 5.62 9.77
CA THR A 38 3.68 5.87 11.21
C THR A 38 4.86 5.06 11.74
N ALA A 39 4.98 3.80 11.34
CA ALA A 39 6.10 2.94 11.73
C ALA A 39 7.44 3.46 11.19
N VAL A 40 7.49 3.91 9.92
CA VAL A 40 8.71 4.51 9.35
C VAL A 40 9.08 5.82 10.07
N ILE A 41 8.12 6.71 10.31
CA ILE A 41 8.35 7.98 11.00
C ILE A 41 8.88 7.76 12.43
N LYS A 42 8.36 6.77 13.12
CA LYS A 42 8.79 6.40 14.49
C LYS A 42 10.03 5.50 14.53
N ALA A 43 10.58 5.12 13.39
CA ALA A 43 11.65 4.12 13.26
C ALA A 43 11.32 2.78 13.94
N ASP A 44 10.05 2.39 13.94
CA ASP A 44 9.58 1.06 14.39
C ASP A 44 9.90 0.02 13.31
N LYS A 45 11.17 -0.38 13.29
CA LYS A 45 11.71 -1.31 12.29
C LYS A 45 11.01 -2.66 12.26
N ASN A 46 10.55 -3.15 13.41
CA ASN A 46 9.86 -4.43 13.50
C ASN A 46 8.49 -4.40 12.82
N THR A 47 7.73 -3.34 13.03
CA THR A 47 6.44 -3.14 12.35
C THR A 47 6.65 -2.98 10.85
N VAL A 48 7.61 -2.15 10.42
CA VAL A 48 7.95 -1.99 9.00
C VAL A 48 8.33 -3.34 8.36
N ALA A 49 9.20 -4.11 9.01
CA ALA A 49 9.62 -5.42 8.51
C ALA A 49 8.48 -6.44 8.45
N GLY A 50 7.51 -6.37 9.36
CA GLY A 50 6.30 -7.20 9.35
C GLY A 50 5.29 -6.83 8.25
N LEU A 51 5.33 -5.60 7.74
CA LEU A 51 4.49 -5.09 6.66
C LEU A 51 5.18 -5.18 5.28
N THR A 52 6.37 -5.76 5.22
CA THR A 52 7.18 -5.93 4.01
C THR A 52 7.02 -7.34 3.46
N GLN A 53 6.95 -7.47 2.14
CA GLN A 53 7.02 -8.74 1.43
C GLN A 53 8.46 -9.06 1.07
N TYR A 54 8.86 -10.32 1.26
CA TYR A 54 10.21 -10.78 0.90
C TYR A 54 10.18 -11.77 -0.27
N PRO A 55 11.17 -11.74 -1.16
CA PRO A 55 12.26 -10.76 -1.20
C PRO A 55 11.76 -9.36 -1.53
N LEU A 56 12.25 -8.34 -0.81
CA LEU A 56 12.02 -6.94 -1.15
C LEU A 56 12.91 -6.56 -2.33
N SER A 57 12.32 -6.12 -3.43
CA SER A 57 13.05 -5.73 -4.63
C SER A 57 13.76 -4.38 -4.46
N MET A 58 14.98 -4.27 -4.96
CA MET A 58 15.74 -3.02 -5.00
C MET A 58 16.38 -2.84 -6.37
N SER A 59 16.21 -1.67 -6.99
CA SER A 59 16.84 -1.36 -8.29
C SER A 59 18.24 -0.79 -8.15
N PHE A 60 18.68 -0.44 -6.94
CA PHE A 60 19.99 0.13 -6.66
C PHE A 60 20.67 -0.54 -5.47
N GLY A 61 22.00 -0.49 -5.43
CA GLY A 61 22.80 -1.13 -4.40
C GLY A 61 22.72 -2.65 -4.48
N ILE A 62 22.03 -3.27 -3.54
CA ILE A 62 21.76 -4.71 -3.57
C ILE A 62 20.45 -5.00 -4.32
N ARG A 63 20.38 -6.12 -5.03
CA ARG A 63 19.20 -6.46 -5.85
C ARG A 63 17.95 -6.76 -5.03
N SER A 64 18.10 -7.28 -3.82
CA SER A 64 16.98 -7.61 -2.95
C SER A 64 17.40 -7.80 -1.50
N ILE A 65 16.44 -7.58 -0.61
CA ILE A 65 16.52 -7.97 0.80
C ILE A 65 15.65 -9.22 0.98
N LYS A 66 16.25 -10.30 1.44
CA LYS A 66 15.64 -11.64 1.38
C LYS A 66 14.77 -12.00 2.57
N SER A 67 14.94 -11.30 3.70
CA SER A 67 14.28 -11.68 4.95
C SER A 67 14.10 -10.50 5.91
N LYS A 68 13.21 -10.69 6.88
CA LYS A 68 13.00 -9.73 7.97
C LYS A 68 14.29 -9.41 8.74
N PRO A 69 15.12 -10.36 9.19
CA PRO A 69 16.39 -10.05 9.85
C PRO A 69 17.34 -9.22 8.98
N GLU A 70 17.36 -9.47 7.67
CA GLU A 70 18.19 -8.69 6.74
C GLU A 70 17.70 -7.26 6.63
N LEU A 71 16.38 -7.03 6.51
CA LEU A 71 15.82 -5.68 6.51
C LEU A 71 16.14 -4.92 7.80
N LEU A 72 16.07 -5.56 8.96
CA LEU A 72 16.41 -4.93 10.23
C LEU A 72 17.87 -4.46 10.26
N ARG A 73 18.81 -5.25 9.73
CA ARG A 73 20.25 -4.87 9.64
C ARG A 73 20.48 -3.75 8.62
N ARG A 74 19.74 -3.77 7.50
CA ARG A 74 19.91 -2.85 6.37
C ARG A 74 18.88 -1.72 6.34
N TYR A 75 18.18 -1.49 7.42
CA TYR A 75 17.07 -0.53 7.48
C TYR A 75 17.46 0.86 6.98
N ARG A 76 18.67 1.32 7.34
CA ARG A 76 19.21 2.60 6.91
C ARG A 76 19.39 2.69 5.38
N GLU A 77 19.84 1.61 4.75
CA GLU A 77 20.03 1.56 3.29
C GLU A 77 18.70 1.75 2.56
N VAL A 78 17.62 1.23 3.11
CA VAL A 78 16.28 1.30 2.51
C VAL A 78 15.61 2.65 2.75
N PHE A 79 15.70 3.21 3.95
CA PHE A 79 14.87 4.34 4.35
C PHE A 79 15.61 5.66 4.60
N ASN A 80 16.94 5.66 4.65
CA ASN A 80 17.71 6.84 5.04
C ASN A 80 18.99 7.09 4.23
N GLN A 81 19.34 6.22 3.28
CA GLN A 81 20.61 6.37 2.56
C GLN A 81 20.48 7.33 1.38
N GLN A 82 19.51 7.11 0.50
CA GLN A 82 19.33 7.96 -0.69
C GLN A 82 18.32 9.08 -0.43
N THR A 83 17.33 8.85 0.39
CA THR A 83 16.33 9.83 0.79
C THR A 83 15.97 9.65 2.26
N ASP A 84 15.47 10.69 2.90
CA ASP A 84 14.84 10.61 4.21
C ASP A 84 13.38 10.19 4.04
N ALA A 85 13.13 8.88 4.11
CA ALA A 85 11.80 8.34 3.93
C ALA A 85 10.81 8.83 5.00
N ALA A 86 11.24 9.00 6.24
CA ALA A 86 10.37 9.49 7.32
C ALA A 86 9.85 10.89 7.03
N LYS A 87 10.73 11.79 6.61
CA LYS A 87 10.37 13.15 6.19
C LYS A 87 9.47 13.17 4.96
N CYS A 88 9.80 12.34 3.97
CA CYS A 88 9.01 12.21 2.75
C CYS A 88 7.59 11.71 3.06
N PHE A 89 7.45 10.62 3.81
CA PHE A 89 6.14 10.04 4.13
C PHE A 89 5.28 10.93 5.02
N ALA A 90 5.88 11.84 5.79
CA ALA A 90 5.15 12.82 6.57
C ALA A 90 4.42 13.86 5.70
N THR A 91 4.90 14.11 4.48
CA THR A 91 4.41 15.18 3.60
C THR A 91 3.86 14.71 2.26
N LYS A 92 4.23 13.52 1.79
CA LYS A 92 3.81 12.97 0.50
C LYS A 92 2.67 11.95 0.68
N ALA A 93 1.69 12.03 -0.21
CA ALA A 93 0.64 11.02 -0.32
C ALA A 93 1.05 9.95 -1.34
N PRO A 94 0.64 8.68 -1.13
CA PRO A 94 0.82 7.65 -2.15
C PRO A 94 -0.07 7.90 -3.36
N GLU A 95 0.45 7.54 -4.52
CA GLU A 95 -0.27 7.59 -5.78
C GLU A 95 -0.64 6.18 -6.23
N LYS A 96 -1.88 6.03 -6.71
CA LYS A 96 -2.37 4.78 -7.26
C LYS A 96 -1.82 4.59 -8.67
N ASP A 97 -1.39 3.37 -8.98
CA ASP A 97 -0.98 3.02 -10.34
C ASP A 97 -2.23 2.96 -11.24
N GLU A 98 -2.25 3.72 -12.33
CA GLU A 98 -3.37 3.77 -13.28
C GLU A 98 -3.56 2.44 -14.00
N ALA A 99 -2.48 1.71 -14.28
CA ALA A 99 -2.51 0.42 -14.96
C ALA A 99 -2.77 -0.76 -14.01
N ASN A 100 -2.55 -0.59 -12.71
CA ASN A 100 -2.67 -1.65 -11.72
C ASN A 100 -3.32 -1.18 -10.42
N ALA A 101 -4.64 -1.38 -10.30
CA ALA A 101 -5.41 -1.01 -9.12
C ALA A 101 -4.94 -1.66 -7.80
N LYS A 102 -4.07 -2.68 -7.86
CA LYS A 102 -3.47 -3.35 -6.71
C LYS A 102 -2.08 -2.80 -6.36
N ARG A 103 -1.71 -1.65 -6.90
CA ARG A 103 -0.40 -1.03 -6.68
C ARG A 103 -0.54 0.45 -6.33
N TYR A 104 0.27 0.87 -5.37
CA TYR A 104 0.50 2.27 -4.99
C TYR A 104 1.99 2.52 -4.88
N SER A 105 2.39 3.78 -5.03
CA SER A 105 3.77 4.20 -4.83
C SER A 105 3.87 5.57 -4.19
N VAL A 106 5.02 5.83 -3.56
CA VAL A 106 5.40 7.15 -3.06
C VAL A 106 6.73 7.53 -3.65
N ALA A 107 6.78 8.66 -4.34
CA ALA A 107 8.00 9.23 -4.92
C ALA A 107 8.67 10.17 -3.91
N CYS A 108 9.87 9.84 -3.49
CA CYS A 108 10.65 10.59 -2.52
C CYS A 108 11.92 11.15 -3.17
N PRO A 109 11.99 12.47 -3.44
CA PRO A 109 13.23 13.08 -3.88
C PRO A 109 14.27 13.08 -2.75
N ASN A 110 15.56 13.02 -3.14
CA ASN A 110 16.64 13.29 -2.21
C ASN A 110 16.74 14.79 -1.87
N GLU A 111 17.64 15.18 -0.97
CA GLU A 111 17.78 16.59 -0.55
C GLU A 111 18.23 17.50 -1.71
N ALA A 112 19.05 17.00 -2.62
CA ALA A 112 19.52 17.74 -3.79
C ALA A 112 18.44 17.88 -4.88
N GLY A 113 17.42 17.01 -4.88
CA GLY A 113 16.34 16.99 -5.85
C GLY A 113 16.71 16.39 -7.20
N ASP A 114 17.89 15.78 -7.32
CA ASP A 114 18.42 15.16 -8.54
C ASP A 114 18.17 13.64 -8.63
N GLU A 115 17.77 13.01 -7.53
CA GLU A 115 17.35 11.60 -7.49
C GLU A 115 15.97 11.44 -6.87
N VAL A 116 15.21 10.49 -7.38
CA VAL A 116 13.87 10.14 -6.86
C VAL A 116 13.80 8.65 -6.59
N VAL A 117 13.60 8.30 -5.33
CA VAL A 117 13.35 6.93 -4.89
C VAL A 117 11.85 6.66 -4.85
N ILE A 118 11.42 5.60 -5.50
CA ILE A 118 10.03 5.15 -5.52
C ILE A 118 9.84 4.00 -4.54
N TYR A 119 9.03 4.20 -3.52
CA TYR A 119 8.60 3.14 -2.60
C TYR A 119 7.31 2.52 -3.12
N ALA A 120 7.32 1.23 -3.44
CA ALA A 120 6.21 0.52 -4.06
C ALA A 120 5.48 -0.40 -3.08
N PHE A 121 4.16 -0.37 -3.14
CA PHE A 121 3.26 -1.19 -2.33
C PHE A 121 2.33 -1.97 -3.23
N GLN A 122 2.06 -3.22 -2.88
CA GLN A 122 1.21 -4.09 -3.67
C GLN A 122 0.27 -4.92 -2.78
N ARG A 123 -0.95 -5.13 -3.27
CA ARG A 123 -1.91 -6.02 -2.63
C ARG A 123 -1.61 -7.47 -3.00
N SER A 124 -1.42 -8.30 -1.99
CA SER A 124 -1.26 -9.75 -2.10
C SER A 124 -2.45 -10.47 -1.46
N LYS A 125 -2.39 -11.80 -1.43
CA LYS A 125 -3.35 -12.63 -0.67
C LYS A 125 -3.31 -12.35 0.85
N LEU A 126 -2.19 -11.84 1.35
CA LEU A 126 -1.98 -11.47 2.75
C LEU A 126 -2.30 -10.00 3.06
N GLY A 127 -2.94 -9.29 2.12
CA GLY A 127 -3.21 -7.86 2.19
C GLY A 127 -2.11 -7.01 1.55
N TRP A 128 -2.09 -5.71 1.87
CA TRP A 128 -1.09 -4.78 1.35
C TRP A 128 0.28 -5.02 1.97
N ARG A 129 1.32 -4.88 1.15
CA ARG A 129 2.73 -5.05 1.56
C ARG A 129 3.62 -4.04 0.85
N PHE A 130 4.68 -3.63 1.53
CA PHE A 130 5.81 -2.97 0.91
C PHE A 130 6.60 -4.00 0.10
N VAL A 131 6.80 -3.76 -1.20
CA VAL A 131 7.33 -4.78 -2.13
C VAL A 131 8.62 -4.39 -2.83
N GLY A 132 9.00 -3.13 -2.82
CA GLY A 132 10.23 -2.73 -3.49
C GLY A 132 10.53 -1.25 -3.47
N LEU A 133 11.79 -0.96 -3.82
CA LEU A 133 12.29 0.38 -4.12
C LEU A 133 12.80 0.43 -5.55
N ASP A 134 12.58 1.55 -6.20
CA ASP A 134 13.11 1.89 -7.51
C ASP A 134 13.78 3.27 -7.47
N ASN A 135 14.80 3.47 -8.28
CA ASN A 135 15.41 4.79 -8.48
C ASN A 135 15.25 5.17 -9.95
N LEU A 136 14.53 6.25 -10.20
CA LEU A 136 14.23 6.68 -11.58
C LEU A 136 15.44 7.18 -12.37
N ASN A 137 16.57 7.40 -11.71
CA ASN A 137 17.76 8.00 -12.29
C ASN A 137 18.93 7.01 -12.46
N GLU A 138 18.73 5.73 -12.20
CA GLU A 138 19.70 4.66 -12.44
C GLU A 138 19.34 3.74 -13.62
#